data_783738912ee42e096e378d6aed1a4b35
#
_entry.id   783738912ee42e096e378d6aed1a4b35
#
_cell.length_a   1.000
_cell.length_b   1.000
_cell.length_c   1.000
_cell.angle_alpha   90.00
_cell.angle_beta   90.00
_cell.angle_gamma   90.00
#
_symmetry.space_group_name_H-M   'P 1'
#
loop_
_entity.id
_entity.type
_entity.pdbx_description
1 polymer ?
#
loop_
_entity_poly.entity_id
_entity_poly.type
_entity_poly.pdbx_seq_one_letter_code
_entity_poly.pdbx_strand_id
1 'polypeptide(L)'
;MLSGFGRKRKIAAMSDTSTLLRQQLQQLEAELRAASLWSAQPPSAEAMASAMPFMYDTLQIEEWLQWVFVPRMHALLDANAGLPDSCSVHPLAEHEWTNRLPNGTHGAALQLLADIDATLTKA
;
A
#
# COMPACT_ATOMS: atom_id res chain seq x y z
N MET A 1 31.83 -22.10 -1.66
CA MET A 1 31.82 -20.66 -1.78
C MET A 1 30.89 -20.17 -2.89
N LEU A 2 31.05 -20.71 -4.10
CA LEU A 2 30.20 -20.31 -5.22
C LEU A 2 28.74 -20.65 -5.01
N SER A 3 28.46 -21.82 -4.45
CA SER A 3 27.09 -22.23 -4.18
C SER A 3 26.41 -21.30 -3.15
N GLY A 4 27.21 -20.77 -2.23
CA GLY A 4 26.70 -19.80 -1.29
C GLY A 4 26.24 -18.51 -1.96
N PHE A 5 26.97 -18.08 -2.97
CA PHE A 5 26.59 -16.90 -3.75
C PHE A 5 25.28 -17.11 -4.49
N GLY A 6 25.08 -18.31 -5.06
CA GLY A 6 23.84 -18.61 -5.74
C GLY A 6 22.63 -18.50 -4.84
N ARG A 7 22.74 -19.04 -3.64
CA ARG A 7 21.66 -18.96 -2.66
C ARG A 7 21.42 -17.54 -2.22
N LYS A 8 22.50 -16.78 -2.02
CA LYS A 8 22.37 -15.39 -1.62
C LYS A 8 21.63 -14.58 -2.66
N ARG A 9 21.85 -14.87 -3.94
CA ARG A 9 21.14 -14.15 -5.00
C ARG A 9 19.66 -14.43 -4.99
N LYS A 10 19.24 -15.66 -4.73
CA LYS A 10 17.82 -15.97 -4.59
C LYS A 10 17.19 -15.20 -3.44
N ILE A 11 17.87 -15.21 -2.29
CA ILE A 11 17.39 -14.49 -1.13
C ILE A 11 17.38 -13.00 -1.43
N ALA A 12 18.40 -12.48 -2.11
CA ALA A 12 18.47 -11.07 -2.48
C ALA A 12 17.30 -10.66 -3.38
N ALA A 13 16.91 -11.54 -4.33
CA ALA A 13 15.78 -11.23 -5.21
C ALA A 13 14.48 -11.08 -4.42
N MET A 14 14.23 -11.97 -3.46
CA MET A 14 13.08 -11.85 -2.58
C MET A 14 13.20 -10.63 -1.68
N SER A 15 14.40 -10.38 -1.16
CA SER A 15 14.67 -9.20 -0.35
C SER A 15 14.48 -7.93 -1.15
N ASP A 16 14.84 -7.94 -2.43
CA ASP A 16 14.68 -6.79 -3.30
C ASP A 16 13.19 -6.41 -3.45
N THR A 17 12.33 -7.41 -3.65
CA THR A 17 10.90 -7.16 -3.72
C THR A 17 10.37 -6.59 -2.40
N SER A 18 10.78 -7.19 -1.29
CA SER A 18 10.38 -6.71 0.03
C SER A 18 10.89 -5.30 0.28
N THR A 19 12.15 -5.04 -0.06
CA THR A 19 12.75 -3.72 0.11
C THR A 19 12.03 -2.69 -0.75
N LEU A 20 11.75 -3.03 -2.00
CA LEU A 20 11.03 -2.13 -2.89
C LEU A 20 9.65 -1.83 -2.36
N LEU A 21 8.92 -2.84 -1.91
CA LEU A 21 7.58 -2.64 -1.39
C LEU A 21 7.61 -1.74 -0.14
N ARG A 22 8.56 -1.97 0.77
CA ARG A 22 8.70 -1.09 1.94
C ARG A 22 8.94 0.34 1.54
N GLN A 23 9.83 0.57 0.58
CA GLN A 23 10.11 1.91 0.10
C GLN A 23 8.86 2.55 -0.51
N GLN A 24 8.13 1.79 -1.30
CA GLN A 24 6.88 2.28 -1.90
C GLN A 24 5.85 2.64 -0.83
N LEU A 25 5.71 1.81 0.20
CA LEU A 25 4.79 2.09 1.30
C LEU A 25 5.20 3.35 2.07
N GLN A 26 6.48 3.52 2.32
CA GLN A 26 6.99 4.71 3.00
C GLN A 26 6.78 5.97 2.15
N GLN A 27 7.02 5.86 0.85
CA GLN A 27 6.80 6.97 -0.06
C GLN A 27 5.31 7.30 -0.15
N LEU A 28 4.46 6.28 -0.14
CA LEU A 28 3.00 6.49 -0.14
C LEU A 28 2.58 7.29 1.09
N GLU A 29 3.08 6.93 2.26
CA GLU A 29 2.79 7.68 3.48
C GLU A 29 3.22 9.13 3.32
N ALA A 30 4.44 9.36 2.83
CA ALA A 30 4.95 10.72 2.66
C ALA A 30 4.06 11.53 1.71
N GLU A 31 3.61 10.93 0.62
CA GLU A 31 2.75 11.62 -0.33
C GLU A 31 1.35 11.86 0.22
N LEU A 32 0.83 10.93 0.98
CA LEU A 32 -0.47 11.13 1.62
C LEU A 32 -0.40 12.26 2.66
N ARG A 33 0.69 12.34 3.40
CA ARG A 33 0.90 13.44 4.34
C ARG A 33 1.02 14.78 3.59
N ALA A 34 1.77 14.80 2.50
CA ALA A 34 1.95 16.01 1.70
C ALA A 34 0.63 16.48 1.08
N ALA A 35 -0.25 15.56 0.74
CA ALA A 35 -1.56 15.89 0.18
C ALA A 35 -2.62 16.16 1.24
N SER A 36 -2.26 16.16 2.51
CA SER A 36 -3.18 16.34 3.64
C SER A 36 -4.23 15.24 3.72
N LEU A 37 -3.87 14.05 3.30
CA LEU A 37 -4.75 12.87 3.34
C LEU A 37 -4.39 11.92 4.48
N TRP A 38 -3.44 12.29 5.32
CA TRP A 38 -3.01 11.45 6.45
C TRP A 38 -3.71 11.95 7.72
N SER A 39 -4.45 11.07 8.37
CA SER A 39 -5.27 11.44 9.52
C SER A 39 -4.49 11.29 10.82
N ALA A 40 -4.68 12.23 11.74
CA ALA A 40 -4.10 12.14 13.08
C ALA A 40 -4.89 11.24 14.01
N GLN A 41 -6.13 10.93 13.64
CA GLN A 41 -7.05 10.16 14.50
C GLN A 41 -7.50 8.90 13.79
N PRO A 42 -7.49 7.74 14.46
CA PRO A 42 -7.98 6.52 13.83
C PRO A 42 -9.49 6.56 13.64
N PRO A 43 -10.01 5.77 12.68
CA PRO A 43 -11.45 5.61 12.54
C PRO A 43 -12.04 4.94 13.79
N SER A 44 -13.35 5.06 13.97
CA SER A 44 -14.03 4.38 15.07
C SER A 44 -13.95 2.87 14.91
N ALA A 45 -14.13 2.15 16.03
CA ALA A 45 -14.17 0.70 15.99
C ALA A 45 -15.29 0.20 15.07
N GLU A 46 -16.43 0.90 15.07
CA GLU A 46 -17.53 0.54 14.18
C GLU A 46 -17.14 0.66 12.71
N ALA A 47 -16.47 1.76 12.35
CA ALA A 47 -16.03 1.97 10.97
C ALA A 47 -15.03 0.90 10.56
N MET A 48 -14.14 0.49 11.48
CA MET A 48 -13.14 -0.53 11.20
C MET A 48 -13.70 -1.94 11.16
N ALA A 49 -14.95 -2.11 11.56
CA ALA A 49 -15.60 -3.44 11.55
C ALA A 49 -16.32 -3.75 10.26
N SER A 50 -16.22 -2.88 9.25
CA SER A 50 -16.90 -3.09 7.97
C SER A 50 -16.44 -4.38 7.30
N ALA A 51 -17.38 -5.12 6.73
CA ALA A 51 -17.10 -6.31 5.95
C ALA A 51 -17.06 -6.03 4.44
N MET A 52 -17.28 -4.78 4.03
CA MET A 52 -17.29 -4.42 2.61
C MET A 52 -15.86 -4.31 2.08
N PRO A 53 -15.64 -4.56 0.78
CA PRO A 53 -14.31 -4.40 0.19
C PRO A 53 -13.77 -3.00 0.45
N PHE A 54 -12.50 -2.92 0.89
CA PHE A 54 -11.84 -1.66 1.22
C PHE A 54 -12.60 -0.86 2.27
N MET A 55 -13.56 -1.46 2.96
CA MET A 55 -14.41 -0.77 3.95
C MET A 55 -15.03 0.51 3.36
N TYR A 56 -15.42 0.45 2.07
CA TYR A 56 -15.80 1.65 1.32
C TYR A 56 -17.06 2.32 1.86
N ASP A 57 -17.86 1.58 2.62
CA ASP A 57 -19.09 2.11 3.20
C ASP A 57 -18.84 2.93 4.47
N THR A 58 -17.68 2.77 5.10
CA THR A 58 -17.38 3.44 6.36
C THR A 58 -16.08 4.24 6.34
N LEU A 59 -15.15 3.92 5.44
CA LEU A 59 -13.87 4.62 5.32
C LEU A 59 -13.72 5.21 3.94
N GLN A 60 -13.04 6.35 3.87
CA GLN A 60 -12.53 6.83 2.60
C GLN A 60 -11.28 6.04 2.25
N ILE A 61 -10.93 6.01 0.96
CA ILE A 61 -9.81 5.17 0.51
C ILE A 61 -8.51 5.54 1.21
N GLU A 62 -8.25 6.82 1.46
CA GLU A 62 -7.04 7.24 2.16
C GLU A 62 -7.02 6.73 3.60
N GLU A 63 -8.18 6.66 4.26
CA GLU A 63 -8.26 6.10 5.61
C GLU A 63 -7.97 4.60 5.60
N TRP A 64 -8.53 3.90 4.62
CA TRP A 64 -8.27 2.47 4.48
C TRP A 64 -6.79 2.22 4.20
N LEU A 65 -6.17 3.03 3.35
CA LEU A 65 -4.74 2.91 3.06
C LEU A 65 -3.92 3.09 4.32
N GLN A 66 -4.22 4.13 5.10
CA GLN A 66 -3.43 4.48 6.28
C GLN A 66 -3.61 3.48 7.41
N TRP A 67 -4.84 3.05 7.67
CA TRP A 67 -5.14 2.30 8.89
C TRP A 67 -5.27 0.80 8.68
N VAL A 68 -5.41 0.35 7.43
CA VAL A 68 -5.56 -1.06 7.10
C VAL A 68 -4.46 -1.55 6.18
N PHE A 69 -4.35 -0.96 5.00
CA PHE A 69 -3.47 -1.48 3.95
C PHE A 69 -1.99 -1.39 4.31
N VAL A 70 -1.52 -0.20 4.62
CA VAL A 70 -0.09 0.02 4.93
C VAL A 70 0.34 -0.80 6.15
N PRO A 71 -0.41 -0.76 7.28
CA PRO A 71 -0.01 -1.58 8.43
C PRO A 71 -0.02 -3.08 8.12
N ARG A 72 -0.99 -3.55 7.35
CA ARG A 72 -1.07 -4.97 6.99
C ARG A 72 0.13 -5.39 6.14
N MET A 73 0.50 -4.56 5.16
CA MET A 73 1.64 -4.88 4.32
C MET A 73 2.94 -4.92 5.12
N HIS A 74 3.14 -3.96 6.01
CA HIS A 74 4.31 -3.97 6.88
C HIS A 74 4.33 -5.21 7.78
N ALA A 75 3.19 -5.60 8.33
CA ALA A 75 3.11 -6.78 9.18
C ALA A 75 3.47 -8.04 8.40
N LEU A 76 2.99 -8.18 7.17
CA LEU A 76 3.33 -9.32 6.32
C LEU A 76 4.82 -9.34 6.01
N LEU A 77 5.41 -8.20 5.70
CA LEU A 77 6.84 -8.10 5.44
C LEU A 77 7.66 -8.44 6.67
N ASP A 78 7.26 -7.94 7.84
CA ASP A 78 7.96 -8.21 9.10
C ASP A 78 7.91 -9.69 9.48
N ALA A 79 6.77 -10.33 9.23
CA ALA A 79 6.58 -11.76 9.52
C ALA A 79 7.16 -12.66 8.43
N ASN A 80 7.67 -12.07 7.35
CA ASN A 80 8.15 -12.82 6.20
C ASN A 80 7.06 -13.75 5.65
N ALA A 81 5.82 -13.29 5.73
CA ALA A 81 4.65 -14.04 5.27
C ALA A 81 4.41 -13.81 3.79
N GLY A 82 3.56 -14.64 3.19
CA GLY A 82 3.20 -14.48 1.79
C GLY A 82 2.45 -13.18 1.55
N LEU A 83 2.85 -12.45 0.52
CA LEU A 83 2.19 -11.22 0.11
C LEU A 83 1.00 -11.54 -0.78
N PRO A 84 -0.01 -10.65 -0.89
CA PRO A 84 -1.08 -10.86 -1.86
C PRO A 84 -0.49 -10.98 -3.27
N ASP A 85 -1.03 -11.91 -4.04
CA ASP A 85 -0.52 -12.14 -5.41
C ASP A 85 -1.23 -11.29 -6.44
N SER A 86 -2.20 -10.49 -6.03
CA SER A 86 -2.83 -9.49 -6.89
C SER A 86 -3.32 -8.32 -6.04
N CYS A 87 -3.29 -7.14 -6.62
CA CYS A 87 -3.68 -5.93 -5.92
C CYS A 87 -4.17 -4.93 -6.97
N SER A 88 -5.29 -4.27 -6.69
CA SER A 88 -5.91 -3.31 -7.60
C SER A 88 -6.49 -2.14 -6.80
N VAL A 89 -5.65 -1.47 -6.02
CA VAL A 89 -6.08 -0.33 -5.23
C VAL A 89 -6.10 0.95 -6.07
N HIS A 90 -5.19 1.07 -7.04
CA HIS A 90 -5.05 2.27 -7.83
C HIS A 90 -6.36 2.70 -8.52
N PRO A 91 -7.08 1.81 -9.21
CA PRO A 91 -8.29 2.26 -9.90
C PRO A 91 -9.34 2.84 -8.95
N LEU A 92 -9.48 2.24 -7.77
CA LEU A 92 -10.45 2.73 -6.79
C LEU A 92 -10.04 4.10 -6.27
N ALA A 93 -8.78 4.27 -5.92
CA ALA A 93 -8.28 5.54 -5.42
C ALA A 93 -8.42 6.62 -6.50
N GLU A 94 -8.10 6.29 -7.74
CA GLU A 94 -8.22 7.23 -8.83
C GLU A 94 -9.66 7.71 -8.98
N HIS A 95 -10.61 6.78 -8.95
CA HIS A 95 -12.01 7.11 -9.06
C HIS A 95 -12.48 8.03 -7.92
N GLU A 96 -12.16 7.65 -6.68
CA GLU A 96 -12.63 8.42 -5.53
C GLU A 96 -11.96 9.78 -5.43
N TRP A 97 -10.65 9.83 -5.65
CA TRP A 97 -9.92 11.09 -5.51
C TRP A 97 -10.23 12.06 -6.66
N THR A 98 -10.44 11.54 -7.86
CA THR A 98 -10.84 12.39 -8.99
C THR A 98 -12.15 13.10 -8.68
N ASN A 99 -13.07 12.39 -8.03
CA ASN A 99 -14.36 12.97 -7.69
C ASN A 99 -14.33 13.91 -6.50
N ARG A 100 -13.46 13.65 -5.52
CA ARG A 100 -13.42 14.42 -4.27
C ARG A 100 -12.31 15.46 -4.21
N LEU A 101 -11.23 15.25 -4.93
CA LEU A 101 -10.02 16.07 -4.84
C LEU A 101 -9.65 16.61 -6.23
N PRO A 102 -10.35 17.65 -6.68
CA PRO A 102 -10.19 18.10 -8.07
C PRO A 102 -8.88 18.78 -8.41
N ASN A 103 -8.06 19.14 -7.42
CA ASN A 103 -6.88 19.97 -7.65
C ASN A 103 -5.63 19.17 -8.02
N GLY A 104 -5.71 17.86 -8.17
CA GLY A 104 -4.58 17.06 -8.63
C GLY A 104 -3.43 16.91 -7.66
N THR A 105 -3.63 17.25 -6.38
CA THR A 105 -2.58 17.15 -5.38
C THR A 105 -2.24 15.71 -5.03
N HIS A 106 -3.02 14.78 -5.50
CA HIS A 106 -2.90 13.35 -5.19
C HIS A 106 -2.18 12.56 -6.30
N GLY A 107 -1.64 13.23 -7.31
CA GLY A 107 -1.05 12.54 -8.47
C GLY A 107 0.10 11.62 -8.10
N ALA A 108 1.00 12.08 -7.22
CA ALA A 108 2.13 11.26 -6.80
C ALA A 108 1.68 10.04 -6.01
N ALA A 109 0.67 10.20 -5.15
CA ALA A 109 0.12 9.08 -4.40
C ALA A 109 -0.53 8.06 -5.34
N LEU A 110 -1.25 8.52 -6.36
CA LEU A 110 -1.84 7.62 -7.35
C LEU A 110 -0.78 6.83 -8.09
N GLN A 111 0.30 7.49 -8.49
CA GLN A 111 1.38 6.79 -9.19
C GLN A 111 1.99 5.72 -8.29
N LEU A 112 2.19 6.01 -7.02
CA LEU A 112 2.71 5.03 -6.08
C LEU A 112 1.77 3.84 -5.91
N LEU A 113 0.47 4.09 -5.89
CA LEU A 113 -0.50 2.99 -5.80
C LEU A 113 -0.43 2.10 -7.04
N ALA A 114 -0.28 2.70 -8.23
CA ALA A 114 -0.09 1.92 -9.44
C ALA A 114 1.18 1.09 -9.38
N ASP A 115 2.25 1.67 -8.84
CA ASP A 115 3.53 0.97 -8.71
C ASP A 115 3.41 -0.18 -7.70
N ILE A 116 2.73 0.04 -6.58
CA ILE A 116 2.51 -1.00 -5.57
C ILE A 116 1.66 -2.13 -6.15
N ASP A 117 0.58 -1.79 -6.84
CA ASP A 117 -0.26 -2.79 -7.51
C ASP A 117 0.58 -3.66 -8.46
N ALA A 118 1.43 -3.02 -9.24
CA ALA A 118 2.30 -3.74 -10.19
C ALA A 118 3.31 -4.61 -9.46
N THR A 119 3.92 -4.11 -8.39
CA THR A 119 4.89 -4.86 -7.61
C THR A 119 4.26 -6.13 -7.03
N LEU A 120 3.09 -6.00 -6.43
CA LEU A 120 2.40 -7.14 -5.82
C LEU A 120 1.90 -8.12 -6.88
N THR A 121 1.37 -7.62 -7.98
CA THR A 121 0.85 -8.49 -9.03
C THR A 121 1.96 -9.30 -9.71
N LYS A 122 3.15 -8.72 -9.85
CA LYS A 122 4.28 -9.41 -10.47
C LYS A 122 5.02 -10.34 -9.51
N ALA A 123 4.89 -10.08 -8.24
CA ALA A 123 5.58 -10.89 -7.24
C ALA A 123 4.85 -12.23 -7.06
#